data_f356b2387571f65a4298a3eafff4f277
#
_entry.id   f356b2387571f65a4298a3eafff4f277
#
_cell.length_a   1.000
_cell.length_b   1.000
_cell.length_c   1.000
_cell.angle_alpha   90.00
_cell.angle_beta   90.00
_cell.angle_gamma   90.00
#
_symmetry.space_group_name_H-M   'P 1'
#
loop_
_entity.id
_entity.type
_entity.pdbx_description
1 polymer ?
#
loop_
_entity_poly.entity_id
_entity_poly.type
_entity_poly.pdbx_seq_one_letter_code
_entity_poly.pdbx_strand_id
1 'polypeptide(L)'
;MKTIGMIVAVELQSVLKRYGAKLVKRKETAGYQVLEYETDQYRMVIVNCGPGEIAAASGTQFLISEYHVDIVMNFGVVGGLTEEMSKTKVCIVEKVVHYDFDTSAADHTEVGRYSQYPDIFLPTTKVLSDTARKIHPELVPVVCASGDKFIADPEQKIRVHEMFSADICEMEAAGIVLTC
;
A
#
# COMPACT_ATOMS: atom_id res chain seq x y z
N MET A 1 20.67 12.74 3.17
CA MET A 1 20.02 11.63 3.89
C MET A 1 18.66 11.42 3.26
N LYS A 2 18.26 10.17 2.99
CA LYS A 2 16.96 9.87 2.37
C LYS A 2 15.84 10.00 3.39
N THR A 3 14.70 10.52 2.96
CA THR A 3 13.47 10.57 3.76
C THR A 3 12.47 9.53 3.23
N ILE A 4 12.08 8.60 4.09
CA ILE A 4 11.11 7.54 3.79
C ILE A 4 9.77 7.96 4.41
N GLY A 5 8.74 8.08 3.59
CA GLY A 5 7.36 8.17 4.03
C GLY A 5 6.74 6.79 4.17
N MET A 6 5.99 6.55 5.22
CA MET A 6 5.25 5.30 5.40
C MET A 6 3.78 5.61 5.68
N ILE A 7 2.90 5.02 4.90
CA ILE A 7 1.45 5.03 5.13
C ILE A 7 1.09 3.80 5.95
N VAL A 8 0.31 4.02 6.99
CA VAL A 8 -0.22 2.97 7.87
C VAL A 8 -1.69 3.27 8.14
N ALA A 9 -2.56 2.32 7.86
CA ALA A 9 -4.00 2.48 8.06
C ALA A 9 -4.40 2.23 9.52
N VAL A 10 -4.23 1.01 10.01
CA VAL A 10 -4.69 0.58 11.35
C VAL A 10 -3.58 -0.08 12.19
N GLU A 11 -2.42 -0.38 11.62
CA GLU A 11 -1.34 -1.16 12.25
C GLU A 11 -0.34 -0.31 13.04
N LEU A 12 -0.68 0.92 13.41
CA LEU A 12 0.22 1.84 14.10
C LEU A 12 0.89 1.26 15.36
N GLN A 13 0.16 0.40 16.10
CA GLN A 13 0.72 -0.24 17.29
C GLN A 13 1.87 -1.20 16.98
N SER A 14 1.82 -1.88 15.84
CA SER A 14 2.92 -2.75 15.37
C SER A 14 4.17 -1.95 15.04
N VAL A 15 4.00 -0.78 14.42
CA VAL A 15 5.09 0.17 14.16
C VAL A 15 5.70 0.68 15.45
N LEU A 16 4.88 1.13 16.41
CA LEU A 16 5.35 1.62 17.71
C LEU A 16 6.10 0.52 18.48
N LYS A 17 5.61 -0.71 18.44
CA LYS A 17 6.30 -1.85 19.06
C LYS A 17 7.68 -2.10 18.45
N ARG A 18 7.81 -1.95 17.14
CA ARG A 18 9.07 -2.23 16.41
C ARG A 18 10.08 -1.10 16.50
N TYR A 19 9.63 0.14 16.40
CA TYR A 19 10.47 1.33 16.25
C TYR A 19 10.36 2.33 17.39
N GLY A 20 9.46 2.14 18.36
CA GLY A 20 9.12 3.13 19.38
C GLY A 20 10.33 3.67 20.17
N ALA A 21 11.36 2.86 20.40
CA ALA A 21 12.60 3.30 21.07
C ALA A 21 13.41 4.34 20.27
N LYS A 22 13.14 4.50 18.97
CA LYS A 22 13.79 5.45 18.07
C LYS A 22 12.89 6.64 17.69
N LEU A 23 11.73 6.75 18.33
CA LEU A 23 10.77 7.82 18.06
C LEU A 23 11.36 9.18 18.51
N VAL A 24 11.48 10.10 17.56
CA VAL A 24 11.98 11.46 17.81
C VAL A 24 10.83 12.41 18.13
N LYS A 25 9.72 12.29 17.36
CA LYS A 25 8.58 13.17 17.51
C LYS A 25 7.27 12.45 17.18
N ARG A 26 6.25 12.75 17.98
CA ARG A 26 4.86 12.39 17.73
C ARG A 26 4.01 13.64 17.75
N LYS A 27 3.19 13.84 16.74
CA LYS A 27 2.28 14.98 16.64
C LYS A 27 0.99 14.63 15.93
N GLU A 28 -0.03 15.42 16.14
CA GLU A 28 -1.23 15.47 15.34
C GLU A 28 -1.20 16.71 14.46
N THR A 29 -1.39 16.54 13.16
CA THR A 29 -1.38 17.65 12.20
C THR A 29 -2.15 17.27 10.95
N ALA A 30 -2.90 18.20 10.37
CA ALA A 30 -3.76 18.00 9.22
C ALA A 30 -4.73 16.81 9.36
N GLY A 31 -5.14 16.48 10.59
CA GLY A 31 -6.02 15.34 10.88
C GLY A 31 -5.30 13.98 11.00
N TYR A 32 -3.97 13.96 10.83
CA TYR A 32 -3.18 12.74 10.92
C TYR A 32 -2.39 12.64 12.23
N GLN A 33 -2.24 11.41 12.72
CA GLN A 33 -1.19 11.11 13.68
C GLN A 33 0.11 10.84 12.92
N VAL A 34 1.14 11.64 13.20
CA VAL A 34 2.43 11.60 12.51
C VAL A 34 3.52 11.21 13.50
N LEU A 35 4.35 10.23 13.12
CA LEU A 35 5.52 9.77 13.87
C LEU A 35 6.77 10.04 13.04
N GLU A 36 7.75 10.70 13.66
CA GLU A 36 9.03 11.00 13.02
C GLU A 36 10.16 10.21 13.72
N TYR A 37 10.96 9.54 12.92
CA TYR A 37 12.11 8.75 13.32
C TYR A 37 13.35 9.24 12.58
N GLU A 38 14.46 9.25 13.26
CA GLU A 38 15.75 9.63 12.67
C GLU A 38 16.82 8.61 13.06
N THR A 39 17.60 8.21 12.07
CA THR A 39 18.76 7.33 12.22
C THR A 39 19.96 7.96 11.51
N ASP A 40 21.14 7.41 11.70
CA ASP A 40 22.35 7.87 10.99
C ASP A 40 22.27 7.71 9.47
N GLN A 41 21.36 6.89 8.96
CA GLN A 41 21.25 6.54 7.54
C GLN A 41 20.05 7.16 6.83
N TYR A 42 18.91 7.28 7.52
CA TYR A 42 17.65 7.77 6.94
C TYR A 42 16.76 8.43 7.98
N ARG A 43 15.89 9.30 7.51
CA ARG A 43 14.72 9.79 8.24
C ARG A 43 13.50 9.00 7.80
N MET A 44 12.61 8.66 8.73
CA MET A 44 11.33 8.02 8.42
C MET A 44 10.19 8.82 9.03
N VAL A 45 9.19 9.11 8.21
CA VAL A 45 7.96 9.80 8.62
C VAL A 45 6.79 8.88 8.37
N ILE A 46 6.05 8.56 9.41
CA ILE A 46 4.91 7.66 9.34
C ILE A 46 3.63 8.47 9.53
N VAL A 47 2.69 8.29 8.62
CA VAL A 47 1.36 8.85 8.68
C VAL A 47 0.35 7.74 8.93
N ASN A 48 -0.38 7.84 10.04
CA ASN A 48 -1.55 7.00 10.28
C ASN A 48 -2.76 7.70 9.68
N CYS A 49 -3.19 7.22 8.51
CA CYS A 49 -4.23 7.87 7.72
C CYS A 49 -5.65 7.31 7.98
N GLY A 50 -5.76 6.13 8.61
CA GLY A 50 -7.01 5.36 8.60
C GLY A 50 -7.19 4.56 7.31
N PRO A 51 -8.21 3.69 7.24
CA PRO A 51 -8.46 2.83 6.09
C PRO A 51 -9.06 3.59 4.90
N GLY A 52 -8.77 3.09 3.71
CA GLY A 52 -9.40 3.48 2.45
C GLY A 52 -8.52 4.32 1.52
N GLU A 53 -8.81 4.21 0.22
CA GLU A 53 -8.04 4.83 -0.88
C GLU A 53 -7.95 6.35 -0.74
N ILE A 54 -9.04 7.01 -0.37
CA ILE A 54 -9.07 8.48 -0.22
C ILE A 54 -8.17 8.92 0.93
N ALA A 55 -8.23 8.22 2.08
CA ALA A 55 -7.40 8.53 3.24
C ALA A 55 -5.91 8.29 2.93
N ALA A 56 -5.60 7.18 2.26
CA ALA A 56 -4.25 6.83 1.85
C ALA A 56 -3.67 7.81 0.83
N ALA A 57 -4.43 8.20 -0.20
CA ALA A 57 -4.04 9.20 -1.19
C ALA A 57 -3.76 10.56 -0.53
N SER A 58 -4.66 11.02 0.33
CA SER A 58 -4.49 12.29 1.07
C SER A 58 -3.28 12.25 1.99
N GLY A 59 -3.06 11.15 2.72
CA GLY A 59 -1.88 10.95 3.56
C GLY A 59 -0.58 10.89 2.77
N THR A 60 -0.62 10.29 1.58
CA THR A 60 0.52 10.24 0.66
C THR A 60 0.87 11.64 0.13
N GLN A 61 -0.13 12.40 -0.32
CA GLN A 61 0.08 13.78 -0.77
C GLN A 61 0.64 14.66 0.36
N PHE A 62 0.16 14.47 1.61
CA PHE A 62 0.69 15.15 2.77
C PHE A 62 2.18 14.82 3.01
N LEU A 63 2.59 13.55 2.91
CA LEU A 63 3.99 13.14 3.01
C LEU A 63 4.86 13.79 1.92
N ILE A 64 4.37 13.84 0.69
CA ILE A 64 5.08 14.44 -0.45
C ILE A 64 5.24 15.95 -0.25
N SER A 65 4.17 16.65 0.08
CA SER A 65 4.16 18.12 0.14
C SER A 65 4.86 18.67 1.39
N GLU A 66 4.65 18.06 2.55
CA GLU A 66 5.14 18.60 3.83
C GLU A 66 6.51 18.06 4.25
N TYR A 67 6.83 16.83 3.82
CA TYR A 67 8.05 16.16 4.25
C TYR A 67 9.03 15.89 3.10
N HIS A 68 8.62 16.14 1.86
CA HIS A 68 9.45 15.95 0.66
C HIS A 68 10.11 14.57 0.64
N VAL A 69 9.31 13.54 0.88
CA VAL A 69 9.79 12.16 0.97
C VAL A 69 10.35 11.66 -0.36
N ASP A 70 11.47 10.93 -0.31
CA ASP A 70 12.09 10.32 -1.49
C ASP A 70 11.43 9.01 -1.91
N ILE A 71 10.78 8.33 -0.95
CA ILE A 71 10.16 7.02 -1.11
C ILE A 71 8.88 7.00 -0.27
N VAL A 72 7.81 6.45 -0.82
CA VAL A 72 6.59 6.11 -0.06
C VAL A 72 6.50 4.59 0.08
N MET A 73 6.22 4.13 1.29
CA MET A 73 5.99 2.72 1.62
C MET A 73 4.58 2.56 2.19
N ASN A 74 3.87 1.54 1.75
CA ASN A 74 2.65 1.05 2.41
C ASN A 74 3.00 -0.14 3.30
N PHE A 75 2.47 -0.18 4.52
CA PHE A 75 2.65 -1.28 5.46
C PHE A 75 1.33 -1.58 6.16
N GLY A 76 0.88 -2.81 6.05
CA GLY A 76 -0.37 -3.24 6.69
C GLY A 76 -0.65 -4.72 6.56
N VAL A 77 -1.78 -5.15 7.13
CA VAL A 77 -2.33 -6.49 6.94
C VAL A 77 -3.18 -6.52 5.68
N VAL A 78 -3.22 -7.68 5.03
CA VAL A 78 -3.93 -7.88 3.79
C VAL A 78 -4.84 -9.11 3.86
N GLY A 79 -5.89 -9.14 3.03
CA GLY A 79 -6.72 -10.31 2.83
C GLY A 79 -6.13 -11.24 1.77
N GLY A 80 -5.93 -12.52 2.08
CA GLY A 80 -5.59 -13.52 1.08
C GLY A 80 -6.78 -13.83 0.18
N LEU A 81 -6.57 -13.86 -1.13
CA LEU A 81 -7.55 -14.22 -2.16
C LEU A 81 -7.41 -15.68 -2.61
N THR A 82 -6.23 -16.26 -2.46
CA THR A 82 -5.93 -17.64 -2.80
C THR A 82 -5.76 -18.51 -1.57
N GLU A 83 -5.90 -19.83 -1.73
CA GLU A 83 -5.64 -20.77 -0.62
C GLU A 83 -4.19 -20.66 -0.13
N GLU A 84 -3.24 -20.45 -1.03
CA GLU A 84 -1.84 -20.25 -0.66
C GLU A 84 -1.64 -19.03 0.23
N MET A 85 -2.28 -17.90 -0.10
CA MET A 85 -2.19 -16.64 0.66
C MET A 85 -3.13 -16.60 1.88
N SER A 86 -4.00 -17.59 2.07
CA SER A 86 -4.83 -17.72 3.27
C SER A 86 -4.06 -18.06 4.54
N LYS A 87 -2.79 -18.48 4.41
CA LYS A 87 -1.89 -18.78 5.53
C LYS A 87 -1.08 -17.54 5.89
N THR A 88 -0.68 -17.43 7.15
CA THR A 88 0.17 -16.32 7.61
C THR A 88 1.48 -16.29 6.83
N LYS A 89 1.62 -15.27 5.97
CA LYS A 89 2.80 -15.04 5.14
C LYS A 89 3.16 -13.56 5.17
N VAL A 90 4.41 -13.26 4.86
CA VAL A 90 4.85 -11.90 4.53
C VAL A 90 5.04 -11.84 3.03
N CYS A 91 4.41 -10.86 2.39
CA CYS A 91 4.48 -10.69 0.95
C CYS A 91 5.03 -9.31 0.58
N ILE A 92 5.43 -9.17 -0.69
CA ILE A 92 5.80 -7.90 -1.29
C ILE A 92 5.00 -7.68 -2.57
N VAL A 93 4.35 -6.53 -2.65
CA VAL A 93 3.48 -6.20 -3.78
C VAL A 93 4.34 -5.75 -4.97
N GLU A 94 4.21 -6.44 -6.10
CA GLU A 94 4.89 -6.07 -7.35
C GLU A 94 3.99 -5.27 -8.28
N LYS A 95 2.67 -5.49 -8.21
CA LYS A 95 1.66 -4.81 -9.02
C LYS A 95 0.39 -4.60 -8.20
N VAL A 96 -0.31 -3.51 -8.47
CA VAL A 96 -1.60 -3.19 -7.87
C VAL A 96 -2.64 -3.09 -8.98
N VAL A 97 -3.84 -3.61 -8.77
CA VAL A 97 -5.00 -3.32 -9.60
C VAL A 97 -6.05 -2.62 -8.76
N HIS A 98 -6.58 -1.48 -9.23
CA HIS A 98 -7.69 -0.78 -8.59
C HIS A 98 -9.00 -1.44 -9.00
N TYR A 99 -9.37 -2.53 -8.33
CA TYR A 99 -10.37 -3.49 -8.78
C TYR A 99 -11.82 -2.95 -8.77
N ASP A 100 -12.11 -1.89 -8.05
CA ASP A 100 -13.42 -1.24 -7.99
C ASP A 100 -13.49 0.11 -8.73
N PHE A 101 -12.42 0.48 -9.45
CA PHE A 101 -12.45 1.58 -10.42
C PHE A 101 -13.03 1.07 -11.75
N ASP A 102 -14.26 1.47 -12.06
CA ASP A 102 -14.99 0.99 -13.23
C ASP A 102 -15.58 2.16 -14.04
N THR A 103 -15.00 2.42 -15.21
CA THR A 103 -15.48 3.37 -16.21
C THR A 103 -15.97 2.69 -17.48
N SER A 104 -16.04 1.35 -17.49
CA SER A 104 -16.32 0.53 -18.67
C SER A 104 -17.64 0.89 -19.36
N ALA A 105 -18.63 1.35 -18.63
CA ALA A 105 -19.91 1.80 -19.19
C ALA A 105 -19.78 3.09 -20.04
N ALA A 106 -18.74 3.89 -19.78
CA ALA A 106 -18.51 5.17 -20.49
C ALA A 106 -17.50 5.06 -21.62
N ASP A 107 -16.42 4.32 -21.42
CA ASP A 107 -15.27 4.27 -22.34
C ASP A 107 -14.97 2.88 -22.94
N HIS A 108 -15.75 1.87 -22.53
CA HIS A 108 -15.60 0.46 -22.97
C HIS A 108 -14.21 -0.14 -22.65
N THR A 109 -13.53 0.40 -21.66
CA THR A 109 -12.25 -0.14 -21.18
C THR A 109 -12.45 -1.24 -20.12
N GLU A 110 -11.38 -1.94 -19.77
CA GLU A 110 -11.39 -2.94 -18.71
C GLU A 110 -11.55 -2.26 -17.33
N VAL A 111 -12.20 -2.93 -16.39
CA VAL A 111 -12.25 -2.51 -14.99
C VAL A 111 -10.83 -2.37 -14.43
N GLY A 112 -10.56 -1.31 -13.69
CA GLY A 112 -9.22 -1.00 -13.18
C GLY A 112 -8.30 -0.27 -14.18
N ARG A 113 -8.79 0.07 -15.35
CA ARG A 113 -8.00 0.67 -16.42
C ARG A 113 -7.83 2.17 -16.26
N TYR A 114 -6.60 2.63 -16.14
CA TYR A 114 -6.20 4.04 -16.21
C TYR A 114 -5.48 4.30 -17.54
N SER A 115 -5.86 5.35 -18.26
CA SER A 115 -5.35 5.63 -19.61
C SER A 115 -3.83 5.89 -19.68
N GLN A 116 -3.21 6.31 -18.57
CA GLN A 116 -1.77 6.58 -18.48
C GLN A 116 -0.91 5.31 -18.30
N TYR A 117 -1.52 4.16 -18.06
CA TYR A 117 -0.81 2.89 -17.90
C TYR A 117 -1.07 1.93 -19.07
N PRO A 118 -0.14 1.03 -19.40
CA PRO A 118 -0.27 0.11 -20.56
C PRO A 118 -1.33 -0.97 -20.38
N ASP A 119 -1.67 -1.31 -19.14
CA ASP A 119 -2.67 -2.32 -18.76
C ASP A 119 -3.41 -1.90 -17.48
N ILE A 120 -4.16 -2.79 -16.86
CA ILE A 120 -4.90 -2.52 -15.61
C ILE A 120 -4.01 -2.45 -14.37
N PHE A 121 -2.73 -2.78 -14.49
CA PHE A 121 -1.84 -2.85 -13.35
C PHE A 121 -1.06 -1.56 -13.15
N LEU A 122 -1.15 -1.03 -11.94
CA LEU A 122 -0.33 0.07 -11.44
C LEU A 122 1.01 -0.52 -10.95
N PRO A 123 2.16 -0.05 -11.46
CA PRO A 123 3.46 -0.62 -11.10
C PRO A 123 3.93 -0.15 -9.72
N THR A 124 4.60 -1.01 -8.99
CA THR A 124 5.42 -0.61 -7.83
C THR A 124 6.88 -0.39 -8.26
N THR A 125 7.71 0.10 -7.33
CA THR A 125 9.12 0.38 -7.63
C THR A 125 9.95 -0.90 -7.62
N LYS A 126 10.15 -1.50 -8.80
CA LYS A 126 10.83 -2.81 -8.97
C LYS A 126 12.19 -2.89 -8.27
N VAL A 127 13.01 -1.84 -8.30
CA VAL A 127 14.32 -1.87 -7.64
C VAL A 127 14.22 -2.02 -6.12
N LEU A 128 13.15 -1.51 -5.51
CA LEU A 128 12.91 -1.64 -4.07
C LEU A 128 12.42 -3.06 -3.74
N SER A 129 11.49 -3.62 -4.53
CA SER A 129 11.01 -4.99 -4.32
C SER A 129 12.13 -6.01 -4.52
N ASP A 130 12.94 -5.86 -5.56
CA ASP A 130 14.11 -6.73 -5.81
C ASP A 130 15.14 -6.64 -4.66
N THR A 131 15.36 -5.44 -4.11
CA THR A 131 16.28 -5.25 -2.98
C THR A 131 15.73 -5.89 -1.71
N ALA A 132 14.46 -5.71 -1.42
CA ALA A 132 13.81 -6.34 -0.27
C ALA A 132 13.90 -7.86 -0.34
N ARG A 133 13.64 -8.46 -1.50
CA ARG A 133 13.74 -9.92 -1.72
C ARG A 133 15.17 -10.46 -1.68
N LYS A 134 16.19 -9.66 -2.02
CA LYS A 134 17.59 -10.06 -1.81
C LYS A 134 17.96 -10.14 -0.33
N ILE A 135 17.39 -9.26 0.49
CA ILE A 135 17.61 -9.23 1.95
C ILE A 135 16.75 -10.28 2.65
N HIS A 136 15.53 -10.47 2.18
CA HIS A 136 14.50 -11.35 2.72
C HIS A 136 13.94 -12.25 1.61
N PRO A 137 14.64 -13.36 1.27
CA PRO A 137 14.22 -14.27 0.19
C PRO A 137 12.87 -14.96 0.43
N GLU A 138 12.39 -14.98 1.69
CA GLU A 138 11.10 -15.51 2.09
C GLU A 138 9.90 -14.64 1.68
N LEU A 139 10.12 -13.40 1.25
CA LEU A 139 9.05 -12.52 0.79
C LEU A 139 8.40 -13.06 -0.48
N VAL A 140 7.10 -13.32 -0.42
CA VAL A 140 6.32 -13.81 -1.56
C VAL A 140 5.93 -12.62 -2.44
N PRO A 141 6.33 -12.59 -3.72
CA PRO A 141 5.87 -11.56 -4.65
C PRO A 141 4.40 -11.80 -5.00
N VAL A 142 3.60 -10.73 -4.99
CA VAL A 142 2.15 -10.82 -5.18
C VAL A 142 1.59 -9.69 -6.03
N VAL A 143 0.43 -9.97 -6.64
CA VAL A 143 -0.46 -8.96 -7.22
C VAL A 143 -1.52 -8.60 -6.18
N CYS A 144 -1.71 -7.30 -5.95
CA CYS A 144 -2.66 -6.76 -4.99
C CYS A 144 -3.90 -6.17 -5.67
N ALA A 145 -5.09 -6.62 -5.28
CA ALA A 145 -6.34 -5.95 -5.58
C ALA A 145 -6.64 -4.91 -4.51
N SER A 146 -6.61 -3.63 -4.88
CA SER A 146 -6.86 -2.48 -4.01
C SER A 146 -8.21 -1.84 -4.31
N GLY A 147 -8.94 -1.41 -3.28
CA GLY A 147 -10.24 -0.75 -3.45
C GLY A 147 -10.97 -0.50 -2.14
N ASP A 148 -11.90 0.44 -2.14
CA ASP A 148 -12.60 0.90 -0.92
C ASP A 148 -13.63 -0.09 -0.36
N LYS A 149 -13.27 -1.39 -0.33
CA LYS A 149 -14.17 -2.43 0.16
C LYS A 149 -13.45 -3.54 0.91
N PHE A 150 -13.87 -3.78 2.15
CA PHE A 150 -13.42 -4.93 2.92
C PHE A 150 -14.05 -6.23 2.38
N ILE A 151 -13.26 -7.09 1.73
CA ILE A 151 -13.70 -8.35 1.13
C ILE A 151 -13.66 -9.46 2.18
N ALA A 152 -14.83 -9.77 2.76
CA ALA A 152 -14.97 -10.86 3.72
C ALA A 152 -15.57 -12.15 3.09
N ASP A 153 -16.44 -11.98 2.09
CA ASP A 153 -17.14 -13.08 1.44
C ASP A 153 -16.21 -13.96 0.59
N PRO A 154 -16.18 -15.30 0.82
CA PRO A 154 -15.34 -16.22 0.06
C PRO A 154 -15.60 -16.23 -1.45
N GLU A 155 -16.85 -16.13 -1.88
CA GLU A 155 -17.18 -16.08 -3.31
C GLU A 155 -16.67 -14.78 -3.96
N GLN A 156 -16.73 -13.67 -3.24
CA GLN A 156 -16.19 -12.40 -3.72
C GLN A 156 -14.65 -12.47 -3.84
N LYS A 157 -13.97 -13.12 -2.91
CA LYS A 157 -12.52 -13.36 -2.99
C LYS A 157 -12.15 -14.14 -4.26
N ILE A 158 -12.85 -15.21 -4.54
CA ILE A 158 -12.65 -16.02 -5.75
C ILE A 158 -12.86 -15.17 -7.00
N ARG A 159 -13.95 -14.40 -7.08
CA ARG A 159 -14.24 -13.54 -8.24
C ARG A 159 -13.15 -12.49 -8.48
N VAL A 160 -12.64 -11.85 -7.42
CA VAL A 160 -11.58 -10.86 -7.56
C VAL A 160 -10.27 -11.51 -8.01
N HIS A 161 -9.93 -12.67 -7.47
CA HIS A 161 -8.78 -13.45 -7.93
C HIS A 161 -8.88 -13.82 -9.41
N GLU A 162 -10.00 -14.41 -9.83
CA GLU A 162 -10.22 -14.86 -11.21
C GLU A 162 -10.22 -13.69 -12.22
N MET A 163 -10.84 -12.56 -11.84
CA MET A 163 -10.96 -11.41 -12.73
C MET A 163 -9.64 -10.66 -12.93
N PHE A 164 -8.83 -10.53 -11.87
CA PHE A 164 -7.65 -9.67 -11.87
C PHE A 164 -6.33 -10.42 -11.68
N SER A 165 -6.34 -11.73 -11.53
CA SER A 165 -5.18 -12.55 -11.17
C SER A 165 -4.47 -12.03 -9.91
N ALA A 166 -5.24 -11.48 -8.97
CA ALA A 166 -4.72 -10.91 -7.74
C ALA A 166 -4.61 -11.99 -6.65
N ASP A 167 -3.53 -11.95 -5.88
CA ASP A 167 -3.23 -12.92 -4.81
C ASP A 167 -3.77 -12.47 -3.46
N ILE A 168 -3.79 -11.14 -3.26
CA ILE A 168 -4.21 -10.47 -2.01
C ILE A 168 -5.13 -9.30 -2.32
N CYS A 169 -5.83 -8.81 -1.29
CA CYS A 169 -6.59 -7.56 -1.35
C CYS A 169 -6.36 -6.69 -0.12
N GLU A 170 -6.47 -5.38 -0.31
CA GLU A 170 -6.43 -4.35 0.73
C GLU A 170 -7.15 -3.08 0.25
N MET A 171 -7.02 -1.93 0.96
CA MET A 171 -7.87 -0.77 0.74
C MET A 171 -7.10 0.55 0.55
N GLU A 172 -5.80 0.55 0.28
CA GLU A 172 -4.95 1.75 0.31
C GLU A 172 -4.00 1.90 -0.89
N ALA A 173 -3.51 0.79 -1.44
CA ALA A 173 -2.36 0.79 -2.33
C ALA A 173 -2.61 1.52 -3.66
N ALA A 174 -3.80 1.44 -4.24
CA ALA A 174 -4.11 2.17 -5.48
C ALA A 174 -4.07 3.67 -5.26
N GLY A 175 -4.67 4.19 -4.18
CA GLY A 175 -4.61 5.60 -3.82
C GLY A 175 -3.19 6.10 -3.60
N ILE A 176 -2.33 5.29 -2.98
CA ILE A 176 -0.91 5.63 -2.79
C ILE A 176 -0.18 5.70 -4.12
N VAL A 177 -0.27 4.65 -4.95
CA VAL A 177 0.45 4.57 -6.23
C VAL A 177 0.01 5.66 -7.20
N LEU A 178 -1.29 5.96 -7.27
CA LEU A 178 -1.85 7.00 -8.13
C LEU A 178 -1.48 8.42 -7.68
N THR A 179 -1.07 8.59 -6.41
CA THR A 179 -0.64 9.87 -5.86
C THR A 179 0.86 10.12 -6.05
N CYS A 180 1.67 9.05 -6.14
CA CYS A 180 3.11 9.15 -6.37
C CYS A 180 3.47 9.40 -7.84
#